data_fd4055f4cc5e5ffe954a10e757dcfaff
#
_entry.id   fd4055f4cc5e5ffe954a10e757dcfaff
#
_cell.length_a   1.000
_cell.length_b   1.000
_cell.length_c   1.000
_cell.angle_alpha   90.00
_cell.angle_beta   90.00
_cell.angle_gamma   90.00
#
_symmetry.space_group_name_H-M   'P 1'
#
loop_
_entity.id
_entity.type
_entity.pdbx_description
1 polymer ?
#
loop_
_entity_poly.entity_id
_entity_poly.type
_entity_poly.pdbx_seq_one_letter_code
_entity_poly.pdbx_strand_id
1 'polypeptide(L)'
;MLEILYYPAGNQGPVREHLTGLAKERPKAFARLALDLEVLGAEGLRSQQIMIRPLGNKLWELKRLYDGIQYRLFFGVSKGTVWLLHSIEKKSAKTPKDDLELARKRLREVMAR
;
A
#
# COMPACT_ATOMS: atom_id res chain seq x y z
N MET A 1 6.27 3.47 -16.15
CA MET A 1 4.99 3.38 -15.44
C MET A 1 4.82 2.00 -14.81
N LEU A 2 4.31 1.93 -13.61
CA LEU A 2 4.10 0.67 -12.90
C LEU A 2 2.61 0.35 -12.86
N GLU A 3 2.28 -0.92 -13.05
CA GLU A 3 0.92 -1.41 -12.87
C GLU A 3 0.64 -1.61 -11.38
N ILE A 4 -0.56 -1.29 -10.92
CA ILE A 4 -0.95 -1.49 -9.52
C ILE A 4 -1.90 -2.68 -9.43
N LEU A 5 -1.48 -3.71 -8.72
CA LEU A 5 -2.30 -4.91 -8.49
C LEU A 5 -2.44 -5.18 -6.99
N TYR A 6 -3.44 -5.95 -6.63
CA TYR A 6 -3.79 -6.27 -5.25
C TYR A 6 -3.51 -7.74 -4.96
N TYR A 7 -2.82 -8.00 -3.84
CA TYR A 7 -2.67 -9.36 -3.33
C TYR A 7 -4.06 -9.91 -2.93
N PRO A 8 -4.40 -11.17 -3.20
CA PRO A 8 -3.61 -12.15 -3.96
C PRO A 8 -3.92 -12.22 -5.45
N ALA A 9 -5.03 -11.66 -5.90
CA ALA A 9 -5.62 -12.00 -7.19
C ALA A 9 -5.74 -10.82 -8.16
N GLY A 10 -4.88 -9.82 -8.05
CA GLY A 10 -4.83 -8.70 -9.00
C GLY A 10 -5.84 -7.61 -8.72
N ASN A 11 -7.12 -7.87 -8.94
CA ASN A 11 -8.18 -6.87 -8.69
C ASN A 11 -9.09 -7.22 -7.51
N GLN A 12 -8.73 -8.23 -6.73
CA GLN A 12 -9.47 -8.66 -5.55
C GLN A 12 -8.51 -8.97 -4.41
N GLY A 13 -8.97 -8.83 -3.17
CA GLY A 13 -8.20 -9.18 -1.99
C GLY A 13 -8.43 -8.22 -0.83
N PRO A 14 -7.73 -8.44 0.30
CA PRO A 14 -8.00 -7.68 1.53
C PRO A 14 -7.71 -6.18 1.41
N VAL A 15 -6.69 -5.76 0.68
CA VAL A 15 -6.42 -4.33 0.49
C VAL A 15 -7.51 -3.71 -0.36
N ARG A 16 -7.93 -4.38 -1.42
CA ARG A 16 -9.02 -3.89 -2.28
C ARG A 16 -10.30 -3.71 -1.47
N GLU A 17 -10.63 -4.68 -0.64
CA GLU A 17 -11.82 -4.61 0.22
C GLU A 17 -11.73 -3.46 1.22
N HIS A 18 -10.56 -3.28 1.84
CA HIS A 18 -10.33 -2.17 2.77
C HIS A 18 -10.52 -0.82 2.07
N LEU A 19 -9.94 -0.64 0.89
CA LEU A 19 -10.07 0.61 0.15
C LEU A 19 -11.50 0.85 -0.34
N THR A 20 -12.19 -0.19 -0.75
CA THR A 20 -13.60 -0.09 -1.15
C THR A 20 -14.46 0.38 0.02
N GLY A 21 -14.25 -0.18 1.21
CA GLY A 21 -14.93 0.26 2.43
C GLY A 21 -14.59 1.71 2.78
N LEU A 22 -13.32 2.07 2.66
CA LEU A 22 -12.87 3.43 2.94
C LEU A 22 -13.50 4.44 1.99
N ALA A 23 -13.68 4.09 0.72
CA ALA A 23 -14.35 4.96 -0.25
C ALA A 23 -15.79 5.28 0.14
N LYS A 24 -16.47 4.35 0.82
CA LYS A 24 -17.84 4.55 1.29
C LYS A 24 -17.87 5.34 2.60
N GLU A 25 -17.01 5.01 3.55
CA GLU A 25 -17.05 5.59 4.89
C GLU A 25 -16.31 6.92 5.01
N ARG A 26 -15.18 7.05 4.30
CA ARG A 26 -14.31 8.23 4.34
C ARG A 26 -13.84 8.59 2.95
N PRO A 27 -14.73 9.10 2.09
CA PRO A 27 -14.41 9.32 0.68
C PRO A 27 -13.27 10.30 0.45
N LYS A 28 -13.08 11.29 1.32
CA LYS A 28 -11.97 12.25 1.17
C LYS A 28 -10.62 11.60 1.46
N ALA A 29 -10.55 10.74 2.49
CA ALA A 29 -9.34 10.00 2.79
C ALA A 29 -9.01 9.02 1.65
N PHE A 30 -10.04 8.33 1.15
CA PHE A 30 -9.88 7.44 0.01
C PHE A 30 -9.34 8.18 -1.22
N ALA A 31 -9.88 9.36 -1.51
CA ALA A 31 -9.44 10.16 -2.67
C ALA A 31 -7.95 10.49 -2.59
N ARG A 32 -7.44 10.80 -1.38
CA ARG A 32 -6.02 11.08 -1.19
C ARG A 32 -5.16 9.84 -1.45
N LEU A 33 -5.60 8.69 -0.93
CA LEU A 33 -4.87 7.44 -1.16
C LEU A 33 -4.90 7.03 -2.64
N ALA A 34 -6.04 7.18 -3.30
CA ALA A 34 -6.17 6.88 -4.71
C ALA A 34 -5.21 7.72 -5.55
N LEU A 35 -5.10 9.02 -5.21
CA LEU A 35 -4.17 9.91 -5.90
C LEU A 35 -2.72 9.49 -5.64
N ASP A 36 -2.38 9.12 -4.40
CA ASP A 36 -1.05 8.63 -4.08
C ASP A 36 -0.68 7.39 -4.90
N LEU A 37 -1.64 6.47 -5.08
CA LEU A 37 -1.42 5.27 -5.88
C LEU A 37 -1.23 5.60 -7.37
N GLU A 38 -1.97 6.58 -7.89
CA GLU A 38 -1.75 7.06 -9.26
C GLU A 38 -0.33 7.62 -9.42
N VAL A 39 0.13 8.42 -8.47
CA VAL A 39 1.47 8.98 -8.49
C VAL A 39 2.52 7.87 -8.40
N LEU A 40 2.31 6.89 -7.53
CA LEU A 40 3.21 5.74 -7.42
C LEU A 40 3.31 4.98 -8.74
N GLY A 41 2.18 4.74 -9.39
CA GLY A 41 2.17 4.08 -10.70
C GLY A 41 2.90 4.87 -11.78
N ALA A 42 2.71 6.18 -11.80
CA ALA A 42 3.30 7.06 -12.81
C ALA A 42 4.79 7.32 -12.58
N GLU A 43 5.19 7.58 -11.34
CA GLU A 43 6.55 8.03 -11.00
C GLU A 43 7.43 6.94 -10.39
N GLY A 44 6.83 5.89 -9.86
CA GLY A 44 7.58 4.79 -9.26
C GLY A 44 8.21 5.13 -7.91
N LEU A 45 9.22 4.34 -7.54
CA LEU A 45 9.87 4.43 -6.23
C LEU A 45 10.73 5.68 -6.05
N ARG A 46 10.94 6.46 -7.09
CA ARG A 46 11.70 7.71 -7.01
C ARG A 46 10.83 8.93 -6.80
N SER A 47 9.53 8.76 -6.70
CA SER A 47 8.60 9.86 -6.52
C SER A 47 8.91 10.64 -5.24
N GLN A 48 8.88 11.98 -5.36
CA GLN A 48 9.02 12.87 -4.21
C GLN A 48 7.69 13.52 -3.81
N GLN A 49 6.62 13.14 -4.50
CA GLN A 49 5.27 13.69 -4.24
C GLN A 49 4.47 12.86 -3.24
N ILE A 50 4.93 11.66 -2.96
CA ILE A 50 4.26 10.74 -2.02
C ILE A 50 5.25 10.31 -0.95
N MET A 51 4.71 9.92 0.19
CA MET A 51 5.54 9.51 1.32
C MET A 51 5.70 7.98 1.29
N ILE A 52 6.80 7.53 0.69
CA ILE A 52 7.14 6.10 0.64
C ILE A 52 8.51 5.88 1.26
N ARG A 53 8.71 4.69 1.84
CA ARG A 53 10.00 4.32 2.41
C ARG A 53 10.24 2.82 2.29
N PRO A 54 11.51 2.40 2.14
CA PRO A 54 11.85 0.99 2.16
C PRO A 54 11.84 0.46 3.59
N LEU A 55 11.35 -0.77 3.76
CA LEU A 55 11.35 -1.47 5.04
C LEU A 55 12.33 -2.64 5.06
N GLY A 56 13.14 -2.78 4.01
CA GLY A 56 14.08 -3.87 3.86
C GLY A 56 13.50 -5.07 3.13
N ASN A 57 14.37 -5.87 2.49
CA ASN A 57 14.00 -7.09 1.77
C ASN A 57 12.89 -6.86 0.73
N LYS A 58 12.99 -5.74 0.00
CA LYS A 58 12.08 -5.40 -1.10
C LYS A 58 10.66 -5.02 -0.67
N LEU A 59 10.41 -4.88 0.63
CA LEU A 59 9.13 -4.39 1.14
C LEU A 59 9.18 -2.87 1.26
N TRP A 60 8.09 -2.21 0.87
CA TRP A 60 7.94 -0.77 0.94
C TRP A 60 6.65 -0.39 1.66
N GLU A 61 6.62 0.83 2.17
CA GLU A 61 5.43 1.39 2.82
C GLU A 61 5.10 2.74 2.18
N LEU A 62 3.82 2.92 1.84
CA LEU A 62 3.27 4.22 1.49
C LEU A 62 2.45 4.70 2.68
N LYS A 63 2.67 5.94 3.10
CA LYS A 63 1.98 6.52 4.24
C LYS A 63 1.22 7.77 3.83
N ARG A 64 -0.04 7.87 4.25
CA ARG A 64 -0.87 9.06 4.07
C ARG A 64 -1.49 9.43 5.41
N LEU A 65 -1.19 10.63 5.87
CA LEU A 65 -1.86 11.20 7.04
C LEU A 65 -3.05 12.02 6.56
N TYR A 66 -4.23 11.72 7.09
CA TYR A 66 -5.43 12.48 6.78
C TYR A 66 -6.36 12.48 7.99
N ASP A 67 -6.74 13.68 8.46
CA ASP A 67 -7.69 13.87 9.57
C ASP A 67 -7.28 13.08 10.82
N GLY A 68 -6.00 13.13 11.16
CA GLY A 68 -5.46 12.49 12.36
C GLY A 68 -5.23 10.99 12.25
N ILE A 69 -5.57 10.38 11.12
CA ILE A 69 -5.38 8.94 10.89
C ILE A 69 -4.23 8.73 9.92
N GLN A 70 -3.33 7.82 10.25
CA GLN A 70 -2.27 7.40 9.36
C GLN A 70 -2.71 6.15 8.61
N TYR A 71 -2.83 6.28 7.29
CA TYR A 71 -3.12 5.17 6.40
C TYR A 71 -1.80 4.64 5.87
N ARG A 72 -1.59 3.34 6.00
CA ARG A 72 -0.34 2.71 5.55
C ARG A 72 -0.66 1.58 4.59
N LEU A 73 -0.03 1.62 3.43
CA LEU A 73 -0.13 0.57 2.43
C LEU A 73 1.25 -0.07 2.27
N PHE A 74 1.32 -1.37 2.49
CA PHE A 74 2.56 -2.13 2.31
C PHE A 74 2.56 -2.73 0.91
N PHE A 75 3.66 -2.57 0.22
CA PHE A 75 3.75 -3.04 -1.17
C PHE A 75 5.15 -3.53 -1.51
N GLY A 76 5.22 -4.30 -2.58
CA GLY A 76 6.48 -4.65 -3.22
C GLY A 76 6.38 -4.41 -4.72
N VAL A 77 7.52 -4.31 -5.39
CA VAL A 77 7.57 -4.12 -6.84
C VAL A 77 8.26 -5.32 -7.46
N SER A 78 7.63 -5.92 -8.45
CA SER A 78 8.18 -7.05 -9.19
C SER A 78 7.75 -6.96 -10.65
N LYS A 79 8.73 -7.00 -11.55
CA LYS A 79 8.47 -7.06 -13.01
C LYS A 79 7.53 -5.95 -13.50
N GLY A 80 7.74 -4.72 -13.03
CA GLY A 80 6.94 -3.57 -13.45
C GLY A 80 5.59 -3.48 -12.76
N THR A 81 5.32 -4.29 -11.75
CA THR A 81 4.06 -4.31 -11.03
C THR A 81 4.27 -3.95 -9.56
N VAL A 82 3.43 -3.05 -9.06
CA VAL A 82 3.30 -2.78 -7.62
C VAL A 82 2.24 -3.74 -7.09
N TRP A 83 2.62 -4.57 -6.12
CA TRP A 83 1.69 -5.45 -5.44
C TRP A 83 1.33 -4.86 -4.09
N LEU A 84 0.07 -4.46 -3.92
CA LEU A 84 -0.45 -3.98 -2.64
C LEU A 84 -0.74 -5.19 -1.77
N LEU A 85 0.01 -5.32 -0.67
CA LEU A 85 0.06 -6.53 0.14
C LEU A 85 -0.80 -6.46 1.40
N HIS A 86 -0.84 -5.29 2.03
CA HIS A 86 -1.52 -5.12 3.31
C HIS A 86 -1.79 -3.63 3.52
N SER A 87 -2.84 -3.33 4.27
CA SER A 87 -3.19 -1.95 4.59
C SER A 87 -3.69 -1.84 6.02
N ILE A 88 -3.33 -0.74 6.69
CA ILE A 88 -3.76 -0.49 8.06
C ILE A 88 -4.09 0.98 8.27
N GLU A 89 -4.87 1.26 9.32
CA GLU A 89 -5.17 2.60 9.80
C GLU A 89 -4.67 2.72 11.22
N LYS A 90 -3.85 3.73 11.50
CA LYS A 90 -3.25 3.93 12.81
C LYS A 90 -3.31 5.38 13.26
N LYS A 91 -3.45 5.57 14.57
CA LYS A 91 -3.30 6.89 15.19
C LYS A 91 -1.90 7.10 15.74
N SER A 92 -1.07 6.05 15.80
CA SER A 92 0.32 6.12 16.25
C SER A 92 1.28 6.01 15.08
N ALA A 93 2.51 6.50 15.26
CA ALA A 93 3.52 6.49 14.21
C ALA A 93 4.17 5.11 14.00
N LYS A 94 4.03 4.21 14.96
CA LYS A 94 4.76 2.94 14.94
C LYS A 94 3.98 1.86 14.19
N THR A 95 4.66 1.16 13.27
CA THR A 95 4.08 0.03 12.55
C THR A 95 4.06 -1.20 13.45
N PRO A 96 2.89 -1.83 13.68
CA PRO A 96 2.83 -3.04 14.48
C PRO A 96 3.60 -4.19 13.83
N LYS A 97 4.24 -5.00 14.68
CA LYS A 97 5.06 -6.11 14.22
C LYS A 97 4.25 -7.14 13.42
N ASP A 98 3.04 -7.45 13.86
CA ASP A 98 2.21 -8.46 13.19
C ASP A 98 1.80 -8.02 11.79
N ASP A 99 1.50 -6.74 11.61
CA ASP A 99 1.17 -6.20 10.29
C ASP A 99 2.37 -6.26 9.36
N LEU A 100 3.56 -5.97 9.88
CA LEU A 100 4.78 -6.04 9.11
C LEU A 100 5.09 -7.48 8.69
N GLU A 101 4.94 -8.43 9.61
CA GLU A 101 5.17 -9.85 9.33
C GLU A 101 4.20 -10.38 8.27
N LEU A 102 2.91 -9.99 8.36
CA LEU A 102 1.92 -10.39 7.38
C LEU A 102 2.27 -9.84 5.98
N ALA A 103 2.65 -8.57 5.91
CA ALA A 103 3.06 -7.97 4.64
C ALA A 103 4.26 -8.71 4.03
N ARG A 104 5.26 -9.07 4.85
CA ARG A 104 6.43 -9.82 4.38
C ARG A 104 6.07 -11.21 3.88
N LYS A 105 5.16 -11.89 4.57
CA LYS A 105 4.69 -13.21 4.14
C LYS A 105 4.04 -13.12 2.76
N ARG A 106 3.17 -12.15 2.57
CA ARG A 106 2.48 -11.95 1.29
C ARG A 106 3.45 -11.56 0.18
N LEU A 107 4.46 -10.76 0.51
CA LEU A 107 5.49 -10.41 -0.46
C LEU A 107 6.23 -11.66 -0.94
N ARG A 108 6.61 -12.55 -0.02
CA ARG A 108 7.27 -13.80 -0.40
C ARG A 108 6.41 -14.64 -1.33
N GLU A 109 5.11 -14.71 -1.07
CA GLU A 109 4.19 -15.46 -1.93
C GLU A 109 4.16 -14.87 -3.35
N VAL A 110 4.07 -13.56 -3.45
CA VAL A 110 4.03 -12.85 -4.74
C VAL A 110 5.35 -13.03 -5.49
N MET A 111 6.47 -12.91 -4.80
CA MET A 111 7.79 -13.00 -5.42
C MET A 111 8.12 -14.42 -5.88
N ALA A 112 7.46 -15.42 -5.31
CA ALA A 112 7.64 -16.83 -5.70
C ALA A 112 6.85 -17.24 -6.93
N ARG A 113 5.99 -16.38 -7.45
CA ARG A 113 5.14 -16.67 -8.62
C ARG A 113 5.89 -16.66 -9.94
#